data_f96eb189a57540982c63bf00fc98841a
#
_entry.id   f96eb189a57540982c63bf00fc98841a
#
_cell.length_a   1.000
_cell.length_b   1.000
_cell.length_c   1.000
_cell.angle_alpha   90.00
_cell.angle_beta   90.00
_cell.angle_gamma   90.00
#
_symmetry.space_group_name_H-M   'P 1'
#
loop_
_entity.id
_entity.type
_entity.pdbx_description
1 polymer ?
#
loop_
_entity_poly.entity_id
_entity_poly.type
_entity_poly.pdbx_seq_one_letter_code
_entity_poly.pdbx_strand_id
1 'polypeptide(L)'
;MARKGTTKYKSIKQEKRVAKELDGRTVIGSGALLDKADVKSDTFLIECKTTAKNFYPLNLATWKKVQKEALKVCRTPLMYIDFNDDCIDKQSVIVMNGNDFYFFFKEHIEGFEEKIPAKKSIRLKYETGNIQEIVFEDDTFIVVIPKEIFEELKGLVEWH
;
A
#
# COMPACT_ATOMS: atom_id res chain seq x y z
N MET A 1 -15.45 -9.70 19.95
CA MET A 1 -13.98 -9.74 19.64
C MET A 1 -13.65 -10.84 18.65
N ALA A 2 -12.78 -10.55 17.71
CA ALA A 2 -12.30 -11.57 16.78
C ALA A 2 -11.34 -12.55 17.47
N ARG A 3 -11.46 -13.84 17.15
CA ARG A 3 -10.55 -14.86 17.68
C ARG A 3 -9.15 -14.69 17.11
N LYS A 4 -8.12 -14.93 17.95
CA LYS A 4 -6.72 -14.93 17.54
C LYS A 4 -6.51 -15.91 16.37
N GLY A 5 -5.82 -15.45 15.31
CA GLY A 5 -5.53 -16.27 14.12
C GLY A 5 -6.59 -16.21 13.01
N THR A 6 -7.75 -15.60 13.22
CA THR A 6 -8.74 -15.39 12.15
C THR A 6 -8.31 -14.26 11.22
N THR A 7 -8.82 -14.25 9.98
CA THR A 7 -8.58 -13.16 9.02
C THR A 7 -8.95 -11.79 9.59
N LYS A 8 -10.10 -11.71 10.26
CA LYS A 8 -10.54 -10.45 10.90
C LYS A 8 -9.57 -9.99 11.99
N TYR A 9 -9.06 -10.91 12.81
CA TYR A 9 -8.07 -10.59 13.84
C TYR A 9 -6.76 -10.07 13.22
N LYS A 10 -6.27 -10.74 12.17
CA LYS A 10 -5.06 -10.34 11.45
C LYS A 10 -5.21 -8.96 10.83
N SER A 11 -6.36 -8.66 10.23
CA SER A 11 -6.66 -7.35 9.63
C SER A 11 -6.65 -6.25 10.68
N ILE A 12 -7.31 -6.45 11.82
CA ILE A 12 -7.33 -5.46 12.92
C ILE A 12 -5.92 -5.20 13.45
N LYS A 13 -5.14 -6.25 13.62
CA LYS A 13 -3.74 -6.15 14.10
C LYS A 13 -2.87 -5.40 13.08
N GLN A 14 -3.04 -5.69 11.79
CA GLN A 14 -2.35 -4.99 10.71
C GLN A 14 -2.71 -3.51 10.70
N GLU A 15 -3.99 -3.17 10.73
CA GLU A 15 -4.46 -1.79 10.69
C GLU A 15 -3.88 -0.95 11.83
N LYS A 16 -3.88 -1.48 13.04
CA LYS A 16 -3.29 -0.81 14.22
C LYS A 16 -1.79 -0.58 14.06
N ARG A 17 -1.06 -1.57 13.53
CA ARG A 17 0.37 -1.46 13.29
C ARG A 17 0.66 -0.41 12.21
N VAL A 18 -0.04 -0.46 11.09
CA VAL A 18 0.10 0.50 9.98
C VAL A 18 -0.22 1.92 10.43
N ALA A 19 -1.28 2.10 11.22
CA ALA A 19 -1.62 3.40 11.78
C ALA A 19 -0.46 3.98 12.61
N LYS A 20 0.18 3.16 13.43
CA LYS A 20 1.33 3.58 14.22
C LYS A 20 2.55 3.91 13.35
N GLU A 21 2.86 3.08 12.37
CA GLU A 21 4.01 3.25 11.47
C GLU A 21 3.91 4.51 10.60
N LEU A 22 2.71 4.86 10.18
CA LEU A 22 2.45 5.98 9.27
C LEU A 22 1.84 7.22 9.94
N ASP A 23 1.91 7.30 11.25
CA ASP A 23 1.36 8.42 12.04
C ASP A 23 -0.12 8.68 11.74
N GLY A 24 -0.86 7.61 11.54
CA GLY A 24 -2.28 7.64 11.20
C GLY A 24 -3.17 7.11 12.31
N ARG A 25 -4.41 6.97 11.97
CA ARG A 25 -5.46 6.39 12.82
C ARG A 25 -6.28 5.39 12.02
N THR A 26 -6.80 4.38 12.70
CA THR A 26 -7.75 3.46 12.10
C THR A 26 -9.08 4.16 11.85
N VAL A 27 -9.73 3.80 10.75
CA VAL A 27 -11.04 4.36 10.39
C VAL A 27 -12.14 3.46 10.97
N ILE A 28 -13.01 4.05 11.80
CA ILE A 28 -14.10 3.33 12.45
C ILE A 28 -15.29 3.26 11.49
N GLY A 29 -15.92 2.07 11.40
CA GLY A 29 -17.11 1.87 10.61
C GLY A 29 -16.91 2.05 9.11
N SER A 30 -15.82 1.51 8.57
CA SER A 30 -15.38 1.67 7.19
C SER A 30 -16.45 1.40 6.12
N GLY A 31 -17.47 0.63 6.40
CA GLY A 31 -18.57 0.38 5.46
C GLY A 31 -19.67 1.44 5.43
N ALA A 32 -19.74 2.32 6.42
CA ALA A 32 -20.86 3.26 6.64
C ALA A 32 -20.49 4.74 6.48
N LEU A 33 -19.19 5.07 6.43
CA LEU A 33 -18.69 6.43 6.38
C LEU A 33 -18.05 6.76 5.02
N LEU A 34 -17.81 8.03 4.77
CA LEU A 34 -17.18 8.53 3.54
C LEU A 34 -15.75 7.99 3.36
N ASP A 35 -15.02 7.83 4.45
CA ASP A 35 -13.68 7.25 4.44
C ASP A 35 -13.79 5.73 4.53
N LYS A 36 -13.69 5.04 3.42
CA LYS A 36 -13.83 3.57 3.35
C LYS A 36 -12.51 2.80 3.45
N ALA A 37 -11.39 3.48 3.52
CA ALA A 37 -10.10 2.86 3.74
C ALA A 37 -9.89 2.50 5.22
N ASP A 38 -8.86 1.74 5.49
CA ASP A 38 -8.61 1.16 6.81
C ASP A 38 -7.85 2.10 7.75
N VAL A 39 -6.93 2.92 7.20
CA VAL A 39 -6.08 3.83 7.96
C VAL A 39 -6.01 5.19 7.25
N LYS A 40 -6.02 6.26 8.03
CA LYS A 40 -5.91 7.63 7.52
C LYS A 40 -4.83 8.39 8.31
N SER A 41 -3.91 9.00 7.60
CA SER A 41 -2.94 9.96 8.15
C SER A 41 -3.21 11.35 7.56
N ASP A 42 -2.39 12.34 7.91
CA ASP A 42 -2.50 13.68 7.32
C ASP A 42 -2.24 13.67 5.80
N THR A 43 -1.37 12.78 5.34
CA THR A 43 -0.95 12.69 3.94
C THR A 43 -1.64 11.55 3.19
N PHE A 44 -1.83 10.41 3.82
CA PHE A 44 -2.21 9.17 3.16
C PHE A 44 -3.58 8.66 3.57
N LEU A 45 -4.26 8.04 2.62
CA LEU A 45 -5.38 7.14 2.86
C LEU A 45 -4.93 5.72 2.48
N ILE A 46 -4.97 4.79 3.42
CA ILE A 46 -4.29 3.50 3.30
C ILE A 46 -5.29 2.36 3.36
N GLU A 47 -5.29 1.54 2.32
CA GLU A 47 -5.99 0.25 2.27
C GLU A 47 -5.04 -0.84 2.72
N CYS A 48 -5.42 -1.60 3.74
CA CYS A 48 -4.61 -2.68 4.29
C CYS A 48 -5.09 -4.04 3.76
N LYS A 49 -4.15 -4.86 3.30
CA LYS A 49 -4.40 -6.23 2.84
C LYS A 49 -3.41 -7.18 3.49
N THR A 50 -3.84 -8.39 3.75
CA THR A 50 -2.99 -9.44 4.33
C THR A 50 -3.27 -10.77 3.65
N THR A 51 -2.24 -11.55 3.42
CA THR A 51 -2.35 -12.88 2.81
C THR A 51 -1.38 -13.86 3.46
N ALA A 52 -1.80 -15.11 3.61
CA ALA A 52 -0.93 -16.20 4.04
C ALA A 52 0.05 -16.63 2.94
N LYS A 53 -0.20 -16.24 1.70
CA LYS A 53 0.62 -16.58 0.54
C LYS A 53 1.81 -15.62 0.39
N ASN A 54 2.75 -15.99 -0.47
CA ASN A 54 3.90 -15.14 -0.82
C ASN A 54 3.61 -14.19 -2.00
N PHE A 55 2.36 -14.10 -2.41
CA PHE A 55 1.91 -13.18 -3.46
C PHE A 55 0.51 -12.65 -3.14
N TYR A 56 0.18 -11.53 -3.75
CA TYR A 56 -1.14 -10.91 -3.68
C TYR A 56 -1.60 -10.51 -5.09
N PRO A 57 -2.77 -11.00 -5.56
CA PRO A 57 -3.29 -10.59 -6.86
C PRO A 57 -3.94 -9.21 -6.75
N LEU A 58 -3.32 -8.20 -7.33
CA LEU A 58 -3.87 -6.85 -7.38
C LEU A 58 -4.63 -6.64 -8.68
N ASN A 59 -5.92 -6.37 -8.57
CA ASN A 59 -6.76 -5.99 -9.70
C ASN A 59 -6.73 -4.48 -9.91
N LEU A 60 -6.67 -4.06 -11.17
CA LEU A 60 -6.75 -2.65 -11.55
C LEU A 60 -8.00 -1.96 -10.97
N ALA A 61 -9.15 -2.65 -11.01
CA ALA A 61 -10.40 -2.10 -10.45
C ALA A 61 -10.28 -1.82 -8.94
N THR A 62 -9.63 -2.70 -8.20
CA THR A 62 -9.38 -2.51 -6.76
C THR A 62 -8.50 -1.29 -6.52
N TRP A 63 -7.42 -1.14 -7.28
CA TRP A 63 -6.54 0.02 -7.15
C TRP A 63 -7.27 1.33 -7.48
N LYS A 64 -8.05 1.34 -8.55
CA LYS A 64 -8.84 2.53 -8.93
C LYS A 64 -9.85 2.94 -7.86
N LYS A 65 -10.42 1.96 -7.15
CA LYS A 65 -11.31 2.24 -6.02
C LYS A 65 -10.54 2.93 -4.88
N VAL A 66 -9.34 2.47 -4.57
CA VAL A 66 -8.47 3.10 -3.55
C VAL A 66 -8.13 4.53 -3.95
N GLN A 67 -7.76 4.76 -5.21
CA GLN A 67 -7.50 6.10 -5.75
C GLN A 67 -8.71 7.03 -5.59
N LYS A 68 -9.89 6.55 -5.95
CA LYS A 68 -11.13 7.33 -5.89
C LYS A 68 -11.49 7.71 -4.44
N GLU A 69 -11.36 6.79 -3.51
CA GLU A 69 -11.61 7.05 -2.10
C GLU A 69 -10.64 8.09 -1.53
N ALA A 70 -9.37 7.98 -1.87
CA ALA A 70 -8.35 8.94 -1.45
C ALA A 70 -8.58 10.35 -2.01
N LEU A 71 -8.99 10.43 -3.28
CA LEU A 71 -9.30 11.70 -3.92
C LEU A 71 -10.44 12.45 -3.21
N LYS A 72 -11.45 11.72 -2.77
CA LYS A 72 -12.60 12.32 -2.05
C LYS A 72 -12.22 13.02 -0.76
N VAL A 73 -11.16 12.59 -0.11
CA VAL A 73 -10.67 13.15 1.16
C VAL A 73 -9.36 13.91 1.03
N CYS A 74 -8.96 14.19 -0.20
CA CYS A 74 -7.72 14.92 -0.53
C CYS A 74 -6.47 14.29 0.12
N ARG A 75 -6.34 12.97 -0.02
CA ARG A 75 -5.20 12.20 0.48
C ARG A 75 -4.52 11.44 -0.65
N THR A 76 -3.27 11.10 -0.46
CA THR A 76 -2.53 10.23 -1.37
C THR A 76 -2.89 8.77 -1.09
N PRO A 77 -3.33 8.00 -2.11
CA PRO A 77 -3.69 6.60 -1.90
C PRO A 77 -2.46 5.74 -1.68
N LEU A 78 -2.54 4.86 -0.70
CA LEU A 78 -1.58 3.78 -0.48
C LEU A 78 -2.32 2.46 -0.28
N MET A 79 -1.70 1.37 -0.70
CA MET A 79 -2.09 0.03 -0.27
C MET A 79 -0.92 -0.59 0.47
N TYR A 80 -1.18 -1.13 1.65
CA TYR A 80 -0.19 -1.79 2.49
C TYR A 80 -0.51 -3.27 2.52
N ILE A 81 0.40 -4.11 2.00
CA ILE A 81 0.17 -5.54 1.83
C ILE A 81 1.18 -6.33 2.65
N ASP A 82 0.68 -7.17 3.56
CA ASP A 82 1.48 -8.16 4.29
C ASP A 82 1.39 -9.50 3.57
N PHE A 83 2.54 -10.08 3.28
CA PHE A 83 2.67 -11.46 2.79
C PHE A 83 3.03 -12.40 3.93
N ASN A 84 2.76 -13.70 3.74
CA ASN A 84 3.11 -14.74 4.72
C ASN A 84 2.65 -14.38 6.14
N ASP A 85 1.40 -13.95 6.27
CA ASP A 85 0.87 -13.39 7.53
C ASP A 85 0.79 -14.38 8.71
N ASP A 86 0.93 -15.69 8.42
CA ASP A 86 1.05 -16.74 9.44
C ASP A 86 2.49 -16.92 9.96
N CYS A 87 3.47 -16.26 9.33
CA CYS A 87 4.88 -16.36 9.70
C CYS A 87 5.30 -15.24 10.65
N ILE A 88 6.35 -15.51 11.46
CA ILE A 88 6.95 -14.50 12.34
C ILE A 88 7.58 -13.39 11.49
N ASP A 89 8.29 -13.77 10.43
CA ASP A 89 8.99 -12.86 9.53
C ASP A 89 8.06 -12.45 8.36
N LYS A 90 7.13 -11.56 8.63
CA LYS A 90 6.26 -11.00 7.61
C LYS A 90 7.04 -10.10 6.67
N GLN A 91 6.77 -10.22 5.39
CA GLN A 91 7.26 -9.31 4.37
C GLN A 91 6.11 -8.41 3.94
N SER A 92 6.39 -7.13 3.75
CA SER A 92 5.36 -6.16 3.39
C SER A 92 5.80 -5.28 2.24
N VAL A 93 4.84 -4.87 1.42
CA VAL A 93 5.05 -3.88 0.37
C VAL A 93 4.04 -2.75 0.50
N ILE A 94 4.44 -1.60 0.00
CA ILE A 94 3.59 -0.42 -0.16
C ILE A 94 3.34 -0.24 -1.66
N VAL A 95 2.08 -0.09 -2.05
CA VAL A 95 1.70 0.27 -3.42
C VAL A 95 1.24 1.71 -3.45
N MET A 96 1.75 2.49 -4.39
CA MET A 96 1.32 3.86 -4.59
C MET A 96 1.31 4.23 -6.08
N ASN A 97 0.63 5.31 -6.43
CA ASN A 97 0.69 5.85 -7.77
C ASN A 97 2.13 6.18 -8.14
N GLY A 98 2.53 5.85 -9.36
CA GLY A 98 3.87 6.16 -9.85
C GLY A 98 4.16 7.66 -9.84
N ASN A 99 3.19 8.48 -10.21
CA ASN A 99 3.35 9.94 -10.20
C ASN A 99 3.53 10.48 -8.78
N ASP A 100 2.79 9.94 -7.79
CA ASP A 100 2.93 10.31 -6.39
C ASP A 100 4.30 9.89 -5.86
N PHE A 101 4.75 8.69 -6.21
CA PHE A 101 6.06 8.19 -5.82
C PHE A 101 7.18 9.13 -6.29
N TYR A 102 7.18 9.52 -7.55
CA TYR A 102 8.17 10.44 -8.10
C TYR A 102 8.03 11.84 -7.53
N PHE A 103 6.82 12.31 -7.27
CA PHE A 103 6.59 13.60 -6.62
C PHE A 103 7.26 13.68 -5.24
N PHE A 104 7.14 12.62 -4.42
CA PHE A 104 7.72 12.61 -3.09
C PHE A 104 9.22 12.28 -3.07
N PHE A 105 9.68 11.38 -3.93
CA PHE A 105 10.96 10.71 -3.74
C PHE A 105 11.98 10.87 -4.87
N LYS A 106 11.67 11.57 -5.96
CA LYS A 106 12.55 11.63 -7.15
C LYS A 106 13.99 12.11 -6.85
N GLU A 107 14.17 12.93 -5.84
CA GLU A 107 15.49 13.45 -5.46
C GLU A 107 16.34 12.44 -4.68
N HIS A 108 15.73 11.35 -4.25
CA HIS A 108 16.35 10.32 -3.41
C HIS A 108 16.47 8.97 -4.10
N ILE A 109 16.10 8.87 -5.37
CA ILE A 109 16.10 7.63 -6.15
C ILE A 109 16.75 7.85 -7.51
N GLU A 110 17.34 6.77 -8.04
CA GLU A 110 17.74 6.70 -9.43
C GLU A 110 16.59 6.19 -10.28
N GLY A 111 16.50 6.62 -11.53
CA GLY A 111 15.45 6.16 -12.45
C GLY A 111 15.55 4.67 -12.74
N PHE A 112 14.40 4.03 -12.93
CA PHE A 112 14.31 2.61 -13.28
C PHE A 112 14.24 2.46 -14.80
N GLU A 113 14.96 1.46 -15.33
CA GLU A 113 15.06 1.29 -16.78
C GLU A 113 13.84 0.63 -17.41
N GLU A 114 13.16 -0.26 -16.70
CA GLU A 114 12.04 -1.02 -17.24
C GLU A 114 10.79 -0.97 -16.36
N LYS A 115 9.64 -0.83 -17.02
CA LYS A 115 8.33 -0.95 -16.39
C LYS A 115 7.72 -2.30 -16.74
N ILE A 116 7.11 -2.95 -15.76
CA ILE A 116 6.45 -4.23 -15.93
C ILE A 116 5.05 -3.97 -16.51
N PRO A 117 4.74 -4.53 -17.70
CA PRO A 117 3.39 -4.39 -18.24
C PRO A 117 2.42 -5.34 -17.54
N ALA A 118 1.22 -4.86 -17.30
CA ALA A 118 0.13 -5.68 -16.78
C ALA A 118 -1.15 -5.37 -17.56
N LYS A 119 -2.05 -6.33 -17.65
CA LYS A 119 -3.37 -6.11 -18.25
C LYS A 119 -4.33 -5.50 -17.24
N LYS A 120 -5.16 -6.34 -16.60
CA LYS A 120 -6.15 -5.91 -15.60
C LYS A 120 -5.83 -6.38 -14.19
N SER A 121 -4.84 -7.24 -14.04
CA SER A 121 -4.37 -7.73 -12.75
C SER A 121 -2.91 -8.12 -12.83
N ILE A 122 -2.26 -8.16 -11.68
CA ILE A 122 -0.88 -8.60 -11.56
C ILE A 122 -0.68 -9.25 -10.19
N ARG A 123 0.15 -10.29 -10.13
CA ARG A 123 0.57 -10.88 -8.87
C ARG A 123 1.73 -10.09 -8.30
N LEU A 124 1.48 -9.41 -7.19
CA LEU A 124 2.51 -8.70 -6.46
C LEU A 124 3.26 -9.65 -5.56
N LYS A 125 4.58 -9.51 -5.51
CA LYS A 125 5.48 -10.25 -4.63
C LYS A 125 6.42 -9.29 -3.93
N TYR A 126 6.91 -9.69 -2.76
CA TYR A 126 8.00 -9.01 -2.12
C TYR A 126 9.32 -9.40 -2.80
N GLU A 127 10.10 -8.42 -3.21
CA GLU A 127 11.46 -8.61 -3.72
C GLU A 127 12.43 -7.77 -2.88
N THR A 128 13.37 -8.44 -2.20
CA THR A 128 14.33 -7.76 -1.33
C THR A 128 15.13 -6.70 -2.09
N GLY A 129 15.08 -5.46 -1.60
CA GLY A 129 15.85 -4.35 -2.15
C GLY A 129 15.36 -3.82 -3.49
N ASN A 130 14.27 -4.36 -4.06
CA ASN A 130 13.79 -3.98 -5.38
C ASN A 130 12.46 -3.25 -5.34
N ILE A 131 12.43 -2.07 -5.95
CA ILE A 131 11.21 -1.35 -6.27
C ILE A 131 10.75 -1.81 -7.66
N GLN A 132 9.46 -2.09 -7.80
CA GLN A 132 8.87 -2.50 -9.07
C GLN A 132 7.96 -1.39 -9.61
N GLU A 133 8.13 -1.05 -10.88
CA GLU A 133 7.24 -0.14 -11.59
C GLU A 133 6.33 -0.95 -12.51
N ILE A 134 5.02 -0.72 -12.43
CA ILE A 134 4.00 -1.48 -13.17
C ILE A 134 3.09 -0.52 -13.92
N VAL A 135 2.87 -0.79 -15.20
CA VAL A 135 1.92 -0.03 -16.03
C VAL A 135 0.84 -0.99 -16.53
N PHE A 136 -0.40 -0.69 -16.18
CA PHE A 136 -1.57 -1.44 -16.65
C PHE A 136 -1.93 -1.04 -18.10
N GLU A 137 -2.79 -1.84 -18.74
CA GLU A 137 -3.18 -1.63 -20.13
C GLU A 137 -3.87 -0.31 -20.42
N ASP A 138 -4.44 0.35 -19.40
CA ASP A 138 -5.07 1.68 -19.50
C ASP A 138 -4.11 2.82 -19.11
N ASP A 139 -2.81 2.54 -19.07
CA ASP A 139 -1.75 3.47 -18.67
C ASP A 139 -1.72 3.85 -17.19
N THR A 140 -2.51 3.17 -16.35
CA THR A 140 -2.40 3.34 -14.89
C THR A 140 -1.03 2.87 -14.43
N PHE A 141 -0.28 3.77 -13.81
CA PHE A 141 1.09 3.55 -13.38
C PHE A 141 1.15 3.44 -11.85
N ILE A 142 1.66 2.33 -11.35
CA ILE A 142 1.87 2.09 -9.92
C ILE A 142 3.32 1.70 -9.64
N VAL A 143 3.75 1.94 -8.40
CA VAL A 143 5.06 1.52 -7.89
C VAL A 143 4.83 0.64 -6.67
N VAL A 144 5.53 -0.49 -6.62
CA VAL A 144 5.49 -1.44 -5.51
C VAL A 144 6.82 -1.37 -4.78
N ILE A 145 6.79 -1.00 -3.51
CA ILE A 145 7.97 -0.63 -2.73
C ILE A 145 8.05 -1.56 -1.51
N PRO A 146 9.18 -2.28 -1.32
CA PRO A 146 9.39 -2.98 -0.06
C PRO A 146 9.27 -2.02 1.13
N LYS A 147 8.63 -2.48 2.20
CA LYS A 147 8.36 -1.67 3.40
C LYS A 147 9.61 -0.95 3.92
N GLU A 148 10.72 -1.65 4.04
CA GLU A 148 11.99 -1.10 4.55
C GLU A 148 12.53 0.03 3.68
N ILE A 149 12.38 -0.06 2.35
CA ILE A 149 12.76 1.01 1.43
C ILE A 149 11.82 2.20 1.57
N PHE A 150 10.52 1.95 1.68
CA PHE A 150 9.53 3.01 1.88
C PHE A 150 9.80 3.79 3.19
N GLU A 151 10.09 3.09 4.28
CA GLU A 151 10.44 3.72 5.56
C GLU A 151 11.69 4.57 5.46
N GLU A 152 12.72 4.08 4.78
CA GLU A 152 13.95 4.82 4.53
C GLU A 152 13.70 6.08 3.72
N LEU A 153 12.99 5.97 2.59
CA LEU A 153 12.63 7.12 1.75
C LEU A 153 11.76 8.12 2.48
N LYS A 154 10.78 7.64 3.25
CA LYS A 154 9.90 8.49 4.05
C LYS A 154 10.67 9.30 5.07
N GLY A 155 11.73 8.73 5.65
CA GLY A 155 12.60 9.42 6.60
C GLY A 155 13.45 10.53 5.97
N LEU A 156 13.64 10.53 4.65
CA LEU A 156 14.42 11.53 3.91
C LEU A 156 13.59 12.75 3.47
N VAL A 157 12.26 12.66 3.55
CA VAL A 157 11.34 13.68 3.06
C VAL A 157 10.81 14.51 4.23
N GLU A 158 10.80 15.85 4.06
CA GLU A 158 10.12 16.74 4.99
C GLU A 158 8.62 16.76 4.67
N TRP A 159 7.82 16.29 5.61
CA TRP A 159 6.36 16.27 5.48
C TRP A 159 5.74 17.52 6.10
N HIS A 160 5.01 18.27 5.29
CA HIS A 160 4.31 19.47 5.70
C HIS A 160 2.80 19.25 5.85
#